data_f6968f9e2470d74bf8fc0927a986a974
#
_entry.id   f6968f9e2470d74bf8fc0927a986a974
#
_cell.length_a   1.000
_cell.length_b   1.000
_cell.length_c   1.000
_cell.angle_alpha   90.00
_cell.angle_beta   90.00
_cell.angle_gamma   90.00
#
_symmetry.space_group_name_H-M   'P 1'
#
loop_
_entity.id
_entity.type
_entity.pdbx_description
1 polymer ?
#
loop_
_entity_poly.entity_id
_entity_poly.type
_entity_poly.pdbx_seq_one_letter_code
_entity_poly.pdbx_strand_id
1 'polypeptide(L)'
;MVSMRLCVWMLIGSLLPGLGISSAMAESTSGQAPGSVPGQHRPSEAAEKSSLIVTSDYTIGPEDVLEITVWRNTDLSKVVAVRPDGRISLPLIGDVGAAGRTAAELAGAIAEKLKEFKENPQVSIVVKEVNSYAIYVLGEVSKPGKYPLKSKTTLLQAITLASGFTPAAARNQIVVFRFGELGGKDTKIKASYDDIIMRDDSLQNIQLKPGDTIVVPSETMVLIK
;
A
#
# COMPACT_ATOMS: atom_id res chain seq x y z
N MET A 1 40.39 35.90 -14.52
CA MET A 1 40.67 36.43 -13.17
C MET A 1 39.88 35.53 -12.21
N VAL A 2 40.51 34.42 -11.74
CA VAL A 2 41.17 34.27 -10.42
C VAL A 2 40.12 34.39 -9.30
N SER A 3 39.79 33.34 -8.52
CA SER A 3 40.57 32.48 -7.63
C SER A 3 39.63 31.42 -7.01
N MET A 4 39.72 30.24 -7.12
CA MET A 4 40.34 29.07 -6.51
C MET A 4 40.73 29.25 -5.01
N ARG A 5 40.00 28.60 -4.10
CA ARG A 5 40.50 28.25 -2.77
C ARG A 5 40.12 26.84 -2.38
N LEU A 6 41.11 25.97 -2.53
CA LEU A 6 41.30 24.69 -1.86
C LEU A 6 41.54 24.96 -0.37
N CYS A 7 40.99 24.14 0.51
CA CYS A 7 41.55 23.85 1.82
C CYS A 7 41.44 22.37 2.13
N VAL A 8 42.61 21.76 2.05
CA VAL A 8 43.02 20.44 2.55
C VAL A 8 43.44 20.62 4.02
N TRP A 9 43.00 19.75 4.88
CA TRP A 9 43.63 19.39 6.18
C TRP A 9 43.18 17.97 6.50
N MET A 10 44.02 16.97 6.31
CA MET A 10 45.16 16.46 7.05
C MET A 10 44.78 15.69 8.34
N LEU A 11 45.07 14.43 8.24
CA LEU A 11 45.25 13.28 9.11
C LEU A 11 46.04 13.59 10.40
N ILE A 12 45.63 12.93 11.52
CA ILE A 12 46.46 12.37 12.59
C ILE A 12 45.57 11.30 13.24
N GLY A 13 45.78 10.03 13.36
CA GLY A 13 46.99 9.27 13.59
C GLY A 13 47.26 9.12 15.10
N SER A 14 46.70 8.06 15.76
CA SER A 14 47.29 7.57 16.99
C SER A 14 46.83 6.16 17.34
N LEU A 15 47.73 5.34 17.42
CA LEU A 15 47.97 3.92 17.58
C LEU A 15 48.29 3.59 19.06
N LEU A 16 47.92 2.40 19.50
CA LEU A 16 48.56 1.44 20.42
C LEU A 16 48.07 1.31 21.87
N PRO A 17 48.50 0.23 22.53
CA PRO A 17 47.68 -0.92 22.93
C PRO A 17 47.80 -1.20 24.46
N GLY A 18 47.05 -2.14 24.99
CA GLY A 18 47.17 -2.57 26.38
C GLY A 18 46.66 -3.99 26.62
N LEU A 19 47.59 -4.90 26.70
CA LEU A 19 47.48 -6.24 27.23
C LEU A 19 47.03 -6.24 28.69
N GLY A 20 46.28 -7.25 29.11
CA GLY A 20 46.00 -7.55 30.49
C GLY A 20 45.36 -8.92 30.67
N ILE A 21 46.20 -9.94 30.83
CA ILE A 21 45.94 -11.29 31.22
C ILE A 21 45.59 -11.32 32.73
N SER A 22 44.59 -12.08 33.18
CA SER A 22 44.71 -12.87 34.42
C SER A 22 43.58 -13.88 34.57
N SER A 23 44.04 -15.12 34.73
CA SER A 23 43.34 -16.31 35.17
C SER A 23 43.01 -16.22 36.66
N ALA A 24 41.94 -16.85 37.11
CA ALA A 24 41.87 -17.55 38.40
C ALA A 24 40.74 -18.58 38.38
N MET A 25 41.14 -19.80 38.59
CA MET A 25 40.36 -20.99 38.95
C MET A 25 39.95 -20.93 40.44
N ALA A 26 38.85 -21.57 40.78
CA ALA A 26 38.58 -22.42 41.97
C ALA A 26 37.12 -22.84 41.87
N GLU A 27 36.78 -24.05 41.62
CA GLU A 27 36.74 -25.30 42.40
C GLU A 27 35.69 -25.36 43.52
N SER A 28 34.73 -26.25 43.27
CA SER A 28 34.04 -27.27 44.08
C SER A 28 33.18 -26.88 45.27
N THR A 29 31.95 -27.40 45.34
CA THR A 29 31.57 -28.49 46.24
C THR A 29 30.08 -28.86 46.12
N SER A 30 29.85 -30.12 45.84
CA SER A 30 28.81 -31.09 46.11
C SER A 30 27.64 -30.71 47.05
N GLY A 31 26.46 -31.19 46.68
CA GLY A 31 25.29 -31.29 47.55
C GLY A 31 24.07 -31.91 46.82
N GLN A 32 24.04 -33.15 46.80
CA GLN A 32 23.04 -34.23 46.85
C GLN A 32 21.55 -33.87 46.72
N ALA A 33 20.90 -34.64 45.84
CA ALA A 33 19.41 -34.81 45.65
C ALA A 33 18.79 -35.56 46.87
N PRO A 34 17.46 -35.84 46.95
CA PRO A 34 16.53 -36.20 45.88
C PRO A 34 15.09 -35.62 46.03
N GLY A 35 14.30 -35.73 45.01
CA GLY A 35 12.85 -35.47 45.10
C GLY A 35 12.15 -35.60 43.73
N SER A 36 11.89 -36.81 43.32
CA SER A 36 11.10 -37.19 42.18
C SER A 36 9.63 -36.78 42.33
N VAL A 37 9.10 -36.02 41.35
CA VAL A 37 7.68 -36.05 41.03
C VAL A 37 7.56 -36.00 39.48
N PRO A 38 6.91 -36.97 38.81
CA PRO A 38 6.69 -36.93 37.37
C PRO A 38 5.49 -36.03 37.09
N GLY A 39 5.76 -34.80 36.72
CA GLY A 39 4.79 -33.87 36.13
C GLY A 39 4.71 -34.15 34.64
N GLN A 40 3.59 -34.74 34.24
CA GLN A 40 3.19 -34.96 32.85
C GLN A 40 3.23 -33.65 32.08
N HIS A 41 4.18 -33.52 31.17
CA HIS A 41 4.11 -32.56 30.09
C HIS A 41 3.04 -33.06 29.11
N ARG A 42 1.84 -32.53 29.27
CA ARG A 42 0.82 -32.51 28.25
C ARG A 42 1.36 -31.64 27.11
N PRO A 43 1.49 -32.15 25.88
CA PRO A 43 1.73 -31.27 24.73
C PRO A 43 0.51 -30.38 24.61
N SER A 44 0.67 -29.08 24.79
CA SER A 44 -0.31 -28.11 24.41
C SER A 44 -0.36 -28.07 22.88
N GLU A 45 -1.21 -28.93 22.37
CA GLU A 45 -1.64 -28.97 20.98
C GLU A 45 -2.69 -27.87 20.81
N ALA A 46 -2.22 -26.66 20.69
CA ALA A 46 -3.00 -25.50 20.27
C ALA A 46 -2.06 -24.46 19.64
N ALA A 47 -1.24 -24.92 18.68
CA ALA A 47 -0.81 -24.02 17.63
C ALA A 47 -2.00 -23.89 16.68
N GLU A 48 -3.04 -23.16 17.10
CA GLU A 48 -4.00 -22.56 16.18
C GLU A 48 -3.18 -21.80 15.14
N LYS A 49 -3.12 -22.39 13.96
CA LYS A 49 -2.81 -21.67 12.74
C LYS A 49 -3.87 -20.58 12.60
N SER A 50 -3.66 -19.47 13.29
CA SER A 50 -4.22 -18.20 12.87
C SER A 50 -3.58 -17.90 11.53
N SER A 51 -4.15 -18.49 10.48
CA SER A 51 -3.94 -17.99 9.14
C SER A 51 -4.53 -16.57 9.20
N LEU A 52 -3.64 -15.60 9.36
CA LEU A 52 -3.96 -14.22 9.03
C LEU A 52 -4.40 -14.29 7.56
N ILE A 53 -5.71 -14.39 7.37
CA ILE A 53 -6.33 -14.10 6.10
C ILE A 53 -6.06 -12.60 5.94
N VAL A 54 -4.93 -12.28 5.30
CA VAL A 54 -4.70 -10.96 4.74
C VAL A 54 -5.71 -10.88 3.60
N THR A 55 -6.94 -10.54 3.92
CA THR A 55 -7.90 -10.09 2.94
C THR A 55 -7.27 -8.85 2.34
N SER A 56 -6.71 -8.99 1.14
CA SER A 56 -6.28 -7.83 0.39
C SER A 56 -7.55 -7.05 0.08
N ASP A 57 -7.74 -5.92 0.76
CA ASP A 57 -8.86 -5.00 0.54
C ASP A 57 -8.82 -4.37 -0.88
N TYR A 58 -7.86 -4.81 -1.72
CA TYR A 58 -7.71 -4.32 -3.07
C TYR A 58 -8.72 -5.00 -4.01
N THR A 59 -9.55 -4.19 -4.62
CA THR A 59 -10.44 -4.61 -5.71
C THR A 59 -9.85 -4.18 -7.05
N ILE A 60 -9.75 -5.13 -7.96
CA ILE A 60 -9.27 -4.91 -9.32
C ILE A 60 -10.19 -3.94 -10.05
N GLY A 61 -9.61 -2.98 -10.75
CA GLY A 61 -10.35 -2.03 -11.57
C GLY A 61 -9.91 -2.02 -13.04
N PRO A 62 -10.58 -1.24 -13.88
CA PRO A 62 -10.18 -1.02 -15.27
C PRO A 62 -8.76 -0.46 -15.36
N GLU A 63 -8.04 -0.78 -16.43
CA GLU A 63 -6.64 -0.39 -16.71
C GLU A 63 -5.58 -1.07 -15.82
N ASP A 64 -5.94 -1.84 -14.80
CA ASP A 64 -4.96 -2.60 -14.02
C ASP A 64 -4.28 -3.67 -14.87
N VAL A 65 -3.00 -3.91 -14.59
CA VAL A 65 -2.23 -4.97 -15.26
C VAL A 65 -2.07 -6.14 -14.31
N LEU A 66 -2.58 -7.30 -14.73
CA LEU A 66 -2.59 -8.54 -13.97
C LEU A 66 -1.64 -9.55 -14.58
N GLU A 67 -0.85 -10.21 -13.76
CA GLU A 67 -0.11 -11.42 -14.13
C GLU A 67 -0.88 -12.63 -13.64
N ILE A 68 -1.36 -13.41 -14.57
CA ILE A 68 -2.13 -14.63 -14.31
C ILE A 68 -1.22 -15.81 -14.57
N THR A 69 -1.00 -16.62 -13.56
CA THR A 69 -0.17 -17.81 -13.62
C THR A 69 -1.03 -19.05 -13.40
N VAL A 70 -1.02 -19.97 -14.37
CA VAL A 70 -1.67 -21.28 -14.26
C VAL A 70 -0.59 -22.32 -14.04
N TRP A 71 -0.61 -22.99 -12.89
CA TRP A 71 0.41 -23.97 -12.52
C TRP A 71 0.59 -25.05 -13.59
N ARG A 72 1.86 -25.30 -13.96
CA ARG A 72 2.27 -26.24 -15.00
C ARG A 72 1.68 -25.98 -16.41
N ASN A 73 1.21 -24.76 -16.69
CA ASN A 73 0.66 -24.36 -17.97
C ASN A 73 1.12 -22.97 -18.37
N THR A 74 2.31 -22.88 -18.95
CA THR A 74 2.89 -21.59 -19.42
C THR A 74 2.08 -20.95 -20.52
N ASP A 75 1.44 -21.76 -21.38
CA ASP A 75 0.63 -21.27 -22.51
C ASP A 75 -0.63 -20.55 -22.06
N LEU A 76 -1.13 -20.86 -20.86
CA LEU A 76 -2.28 -20.21 -20.23
C LEU A 76 -1.88 -19.08 -19.28
N SER A 77 -0.59 -18.99 -18.94
CA SER A 77 -0.05 -17.95 -18.07
C SER A 77 0.24 -16.71 -18.90
N LYS A 78 -0.37 -15.57 -18.54
CA LYS A 78 -0.23 -14.31 -19.30
C LYS A 78 -0.29 -13.10 -18.40
N VAL A 79 0.35 -12.03 -18.87
CA VAL A 79 0.13 -10.66 -18.37
C VAL A 79 -0.96 -10.02 -19.23
N VAL A 80 -2.01 -9.56 -18.60
CA VAL A 80 -3.18 -8.97 -19.27
C VAL A 80 -3.59 -7.67 -18.58
N ALA A 81 -4.02 -6.68 -19.36
CA ALA A 81 -4.64 -5.49 -18.82
C ALA A 81 -6.15 -5.69 -18.70
N VAL A 82 -6.75 -5.16 -17.65
CA VAL A 82 -8.20 -5.12 -17.48
C VAL A 82 -8.74 -4.06 -18.44
N ARG A 83 -9.63 -4.48 -19.31
CA ARG A 83 -10.28 -3.62 -20.32
C ARG A 83 -11.19 -2.58 -19.64
N PRO A 84 -11.53 -1.47 -20.34
CA PRO A 84 -12.45 -0.47 -19.80
C PRO A 84 -13.85 -1.01 -19.44
N ASP A 85 -14.26 -2.13 -20.06
CA ASP A 85 -15.49 -2.85 -19.70
C ASP A 85 -15.35 -3.73 -18.44
N GLY A 86 -14.19 -3.68 -17.76
CA GLY A 86 -13.92 -4.44 -16.55
C GLY A 86 -13.62 -5.92 -16.77
N ARG A 87 -13.38 -6.35 -18.01
CA ARG A 87 -13.11 -7.75 -18.36
C ARG A 87 -11.65 -7.96 -18.76
N ILE A 88 -11.21 -9.20 -18.62
CA ILE A 88 -9.94 -9.70 -19.15
C ILE A 88 -10.24 -10.83 -20.14
N SER A 89 -9.39 -10.97 -21.17
CA SER A 89 -9.51 -12.04 -22.17
C SER A 89 -8.38 -13.04 -21.99
N LEU A 90 -8.72 -14.31 -21.81
CA LEU A 90 -7.78 -15.41 -21.63
C LEU A 90 -7.96 -16.48 -22.68
N PRO A 91 -6.88 -17.20 -23.06
CA PRO A 91 -7.00 -18.36 -23.94
C PRO A 91 -7.95 -19.40 -23.35
N LEU A 92 -8.63 -20.15 -24.20
CA LEU A 92 -9.61 -21.22 -23.94
C LEU A 92 -10.91 -20.75 -23.29
N ILE A 93 -10.86 -19.90 -22.25
CA ILE A 93 -12.03 -19.50 -21.46
C ILE A 93 -12.66 -18.17 -21.87
N GLY A 94 -12.01 -17.47 -22.82
CA GLY A 94 -12.51 -16.19 -23.34
C GLY A 94 -12.56 -15.08 -22.30
N ASP A 95 -13.63 -14.31 -22.30
CA ASP A 95 -13.79 -13.14 -21.44
C ASP A 95 -14.25 -13.51 -20.03
N VAL A 96 -13.54 -12.93 -19.03
CA VAL A 96 -13.83 -13.09 -17.60
C VAL A 96 -13.97 -11.71 -16.96
N GLY A 97 -15.01 -11.47 -16.17
CA GLY A 97 -15.17 -10.23 -15.41
C GLY A 97 -14.12 -10.16 -14.31
N ALA A 98 -13.31 -9.11 -14.32
CA ALA A 98 -12.23 -8.87 -13.35
C ALA A 98 -12.52 -7.71 -12.43
N ALA A 99 -13.09 -6.61 -12.94
CA ALA A 99 -13.38 -5.42 -12.15
C ALA A 99 -14.35 -5.70 -10.99
N GLY A 100 -14.09 -5.09 -9.84
CA GLY A 100 -14.89 -5.24 -8.62
C GLY A 100 -14.58 -6.52 -7.83
N ARG A 101 -13.65 -7.36 -8.29
CA ARG A 101 -13.22 -8.59 -7.61
C ARG A 101 -11.84 -8.42 -6.99
N THR A 102 -11.57 -9.17 -5.96
CA THR A 102 -10.21 -9.36 -5.42
C THR A 102 -9.43 -10.33 -6.30
N ALA A 103 -8.10 -10.33 -6.18
CA ALA A 103 -7.25 -11.27 -6.91
C ALA A 103 -7.62 -12.73 -6.61
N ALA A 104 -7.99 -13.04 -5.35
CA ALA A 104 -8.40 -14.38 -4.95
C ALA A 104 -9.73 -14.81 -5.57
N GLU A 105 -10.73 -13.93 -5.58
CA GLU A 105 -12.03 -14.20 -6.20
C GLU A 105 -11.91 -14.38 -7.72
N LEU A 106 -11.07 -13.57 -8.37
CA LEU A 106 -10.83 -13.70 -9.81
C LEU A 106 -10.09 -14.99 -10.13
N ALA A 107 -9.09 -15.38 -9.31
CA ALA A 107 -8.37 -16.64 -9.47
C ALA A 107 -9.33 -17.84 -9.36
N GLY A 108 -10.25 -17.81 -8.39
CA GLY A 108 -11.29 -18.81 -8.25
C GLY A 108 -12.22 -18.90 -9.47
N ALA A 109 -12.66 -17.74 -9.97
CA ALA A 109 -13.54 -17.67 -11.15
C ALA A 109 -12.86 -18.19 -12.43
N ILE A 110 -11.56 -17.93 -12.59
CA ILE A 110 -10.76 -18.46 -13.71
C ILE A 110 -10.57 -19.97 -13.55
N ALA A 111 -10.24 -20.43 -12.34
CA ALA A 111 -10.06 -21.86 -12.06
C ALA A 111 -11.35 -22.65 -12.37
N GLU A 112 -12.52 -22.14 -11.98
CA GLU A 112 -13.81 -22.79 -12.30
C GLU A 112 -14.03 -22.94 -13.80
N LYS A 113 -13.78 -21.90 -14.58
CA LYS A 113 -13.92 -21.97 -16.04
C LYS A 113 -12.89 -22.90 -16.70
N LEU A 114 -11.67 -22.96 -16.13
CA LEU A 114 -10.62 -23.83 -16.65
C LEU A 114 -10.89 -25.32 -16.36
N LYS A 115 -11.74 -25.67 -15.39
CA LYS A 115 -12.13 -27.10 -15.11
C LYS A 115 -12.72 -27.82 -16.31
N GLU A 116 -13.35 -27.11 -17.24
CA GLU A 116 -13.87 -27.68 -18.48
C GLU A 116 -12.76 -28.21 -19.40
N PHE A 117 -11.53 -27.67 -19.25
CA PHE A 117 -10.39 -27.97 -20.13
C PHE A 117 -9.23 -28.64 -19.40
N LYS A 118 -9.18 -28.58 -18.07
CA LYS A 118 -8.08 -29.08 -17.24
C LYS A 118 -8.57 -29.65 -15.92
N GLU A 119 -7.95 -30.73 -15.49
CA GLU A 119 -8.17 -31.30 -14.17
C GLU A 119 -7.42 -30.46 -13.10
N ASN A 120 -8.13 -30.06 -12.06
CA ASN A 120 -7.60 -29.35 -10.90
C ASN A 120 -6.67 -28.14 -11.24
N PRO A 121 -7.12 -27.16 -12.03
CA PRO A 121 -6.30 -26.01 -12.39
C PRO A 121 -6.00 -25.16 -11.15
N GLN A 122 -4.71 -24.89 -10.88
CA GLN A 122 -4.26 -23.98 -9.83
C GLN A 122 -3.93 -22.64 -10.50
N VAL A 123 -4.65 -21.59 -10.13
CA VAL A 123 -4.50 -20.24 -10.69
C VAL A 123 -4.03 -19.29 -9.60
N SER A 124 -3.01 -18.51 -9.91
CA SER A 124 -2.51 -17.41 -9.07
C SER A 124 -2.56 -16.10 -9.86
N ILE A 125 -2.94 -15.03 -9.21
CA ILE A 125 -3.02 -13.70 -9.80
C ILE A 125 -2.20 -12.72 -8.98
N VAL A 126 -1.32 -11.99 -9.66
CA VAL A 126 -0.53 -10.90 -9.09
C VAL A 126 -0.88 -9.62 -9.84
N VAL A 127 -1.20 -8.55 -9.11
CA VAL A 127 -1.39 -7.22 -9.70
C VAL A 127 -0.01 -6.61 -9.93
N LYS A 128 0.38 -6.48 -11.20
CA LYS A 128 1.67 -5.88 -11.61
C LYS A 128 1.63 -4.36 -11.53
N GLU A 129 0.53 -3.78 -12.05
CA GLU A 129 0.34 -2.32 -12.08
C GLU A 129 -1.07 -1.97 -11.63
N VAL A 130 -1.13 -1.03 -10.70
CA VAL A 130 -2.37 -0.50 -10.12
C VAL A 130 -2.67 0.84 -10.81
N ASN A 131 -3.43 0.82 -11.90
CA ASN A 131 -3.75 2.01 -12.69
C ASN A 131 -5.16 2.54 -12.39
N SER A 132 -6.06 1.67 -11.95
CA SER A 132 -7.43 2.00 -11.56
C SER A 132 -7.51 2.79 -10.24
N TYR A 133 -6.50 2.64 -9.37
CA TYR A 133 -6.48 3.24 -8.04
C TYR A 133 -5.78 4.60 -8.08
N ALA A 134 -6.46 5.62 -8.62
CA ALA A 134 -5.92 6.95 -8.76
C ALA A 134 -6.90 8.03 -8.29
N ILE A 135 -6.36 9.18 -7.90
CA ILE A 135 -7.08 10.40 -7.58
C ILE A 135 -6.66 11.52 -8.51
N TYR A 136 -7.47 12.55 -8.58
CA TYR A 136 -7.20 13.76 -9.35
C TYR A 136 -7.09 14.95 -8.39
N VAL A 137 -6.05 15.76 -8.55
CA VAL A 137 -5.82 16.96 -7.74
C VAL A 137 -5.79 18.16 -8.67
N LEU A 138 -6.66 19.12 -8.43
CA LEU A 138 -6.89 20.30 -9.28
C LEU A 138 -6.86 21.58 -8.44
N GLY A 139 -6.58 22.72 -9.10
CA GLY A 139 -6.60 24.06 -8.51
C GLY A 139 -5.26 24.48 -7.92
N GLU A 140 -5.29 25.20 -6.80
CA GLU A 140 -4.15 25.87 -6.20
C GLU A 140 -3.24 24.93 -5.41
N VAL A 141 -2.67 23.96 -6.10
CA VAL A 141 -1.60 23.08 -5.62
C VAL A 141 -0.37 23.23 -6.51
N SER A 142 0.81 22.95 -5.97
CA SER A 142 2.06 23.16 -6.71
C SER A 142 2.15 22.29 -7.97
N LYS A 143 1.59 21.07 -7.92
CA LYS A 143 1.57 20.14 -9.06
C LYS A 143 0.16 19.53 -9.20
N PRO A 144 -0.75 20.15 -9.96
CA PRO A 144 -2.03 19.51 -10.25
C PRO A 144 -1.86 18.33 -11.21
N GLY A 145 -2.69 17.29 -11.05
CA GLY A 145 -2.61 16.12 -11.93
C GLY A 145 -3.28 14.85 -11.36
N LYS A 146 -3.09 13.72 -12.08
CA LYS A 146 -3.51 12.37 -11.68
C LYS A 146 -2.41 11.75 -10.79
N TYR A 147 -2.80 11.22 -9.65
CA TYR A 147 -1.89 10.57 -8.70
C TYR A 147 -2.33 9.14 -8.43
N PRO A 148 -1.49 8.13 -8.73
CA PRO A 148 -1.81 6.75 -8.40
C PRO A 148 -1.70 6.54 -6.88
N LEU A 149 -2.68 5.85 -6.30
CA LEU A 149 -2.69 5.46 -4.90
C LEU A 149 -2.15 4.04 -4.76
N LYS A 150 -1.08 3.86 -4.01
CA LYS A 150 -0.50 2.54 -3.73
C LYS A 150 -1.00 1.94 -2.41
N SER A 151 -1.64 2.74 -1.60
CA SER A 151 -2.15 2.36 -0.26
C SER A 151 -3.31 3.26 0.13
N LYS A 152 -3.91 2.97 1.28
CA LYS A 152 -4.90 3.87 1.89
C LYS A 152 -4.26 5.24 2.10
N THR A 153 -4.72 6.24 1.38
CA THR A 153 -4.15 7.58 1.36
C THR A 153 -5.17 8.58 1.88
N THR A 154 -4.74 9.48 2.74
CA THR A 154 -5.59 10.56 3.28
C THR A 154 -5.48 11.83 2.46
N LEU A 155 -6.40 12.78 2.69
CA LEU A 155 -6.41 14.08 2.04
C LEU A 155 -5.09 14.83 2.18
N LEU A 156 -4.50 14.88 3.39
CA LEU A 156 -3.21 15.55 3.61
C LEU A 156 -2.07 14.88 2.85
N GLN A 157 -2.06 13.56 2.79
CA GLN A 157 -1.06 12.83 2.02
C GLN A 157 -1.19 13.12 0.53
N ALA A 158 -2.41 13.24 0.00
CA ALA A 158 -2.64 13.59 -1.40
C ALA A 158 -2.14 15.01 -1.73
N ILE A 159 -2.37 15.98 -0.85
CA ILE A 159 -1.83 17.33 -1.01
C ILE A 159 -0.30 17.31 -0.96
N THR A 160 0.28 16.49 -0.11
CA THR A 160 1.75 16.30 -0.05
C THR A 160 2.29 15.73 -1.35
N LEU A 161 1.61 14.72 -1.96
CA LEU A 161 1.96 14.18 -3.28
C LEU A 161 1.91 15.27 -4.37
N ALA A 162 0.95 16.20 -4.28
CA ALA A 162 0.84 17.36 -5.17
C ALA A 162 1.87 18.47 -4.86
N SER A 163 2.86 18.22 -3.99
CA SER A 163 3.92 19.16 -3.56
C SER A 163 3.37 20.37 -2.78
N GLY A 164 2.24 20.22 -2.09
CA GLY A 164 1.64 21.24 -1.23
C GLY A 164 0.81 22.29 -1.97
N PHE A 165 0.36 23.27 -1.22
CA PHE A 165 -0.45 24.39 -1.69
C PHE A 165 0.38 25.47 -2.37
N THR A 166 -0.22 26.23 -3.28
CA THR A 166 0.34 27.50 -3.75
C THR A 166 0.06 28.61 -2.72
N PRO A 167 0.76 29.76 -2.82
CA PRO A 167 0.48 30.92 -1.95
C PRO A 167 -0.94 31.49 -2.10
N ALA A 168 -1.61 31.27 -3.24
CA ALA A 168 -2.96 31.75 -3.52
C ALA A 168 -4.07 30.76 -3.11
N ALA A 169 -3.72 29.64 -2.49
CA ALA A 169 -4.64 28.56 -2.16
C ALA A 169 -5.54 28.88 -0.98
N ALA A 170 -6.85 28.77 -1.16
CA ALA A 170 -7.83 28.79 -0.09
C ALA A 170 -7.85 27.44 0.64
N ARG A 171 -6.79 27.15 1.40
CA ARG A 171 -6.53 25.85 2.06
C ARG A 171 -7.60 25.38 3.05
N ASN A 172 -8.47 26.30 3.50
CA ASN A 172 -9.58 26.00 4.39
C ASN A 172 -10.89 25.72 3.66
N GLN A 173 -10.87 25.69 2.31
CA GLN A 173 -12.02 25.43 1.47
C GLN A 173 -11.77 24.31 0.45
N ILE A 174 -11.04 23.31 0.84
CA ILE A 174 -10.78 22.14 0.02
C ILE A 174 -12.09 21.39 -0.19
N VAL A 175 -12.32 20.95 -1.41
CA VAL A 175 -13.50 20.18 -1.78
C VAL A 175 -13.07 18.87 -2.42
N VAL A 176 -13.55 17.76 -1.90
CA VAL A 176 -13.38 16.44 -2.50
C VAL A 176 -14.69 16.02 -3.13
N PHE A 177 -14.66 15.82 -4.42
CA PHE A 177 -15.77 15.26 -5.19
C PHE A 177 -15.55 13.75 -5.29
N ARG A 178 -16.51 13.01 -4.81
CA ARG A 178 -16.58 11.55 -4.91
C ARG A 178 -17.77 11.19 -5.75
N PHE A 179 -17.52 10.71 -6.95
CA PHE A 179 -18.55 10.26 -7.86
C PHE A 179 -19.07 8.89 -7.43
N GLY A 180 -20.38 8.75 -7.41
CA GLY A 180 -21.00 7.45 -7.09
C GLY A 180 -20.80 6.46 -8.23
N GLU A 181 -20.48 5.20 -7.89
CA GLU A 181 -20.42 4.13 -8.88
C GLU A 181 -21.81 3.87 -9.47
N LEU A 182 -21.90 3.76 -10.81
CA LEU A 182 -23.09 3.32 -11.59
C LEU A 182 -24.47 3.78 -11.02
N GLY A 183 -24.68 5.12 -10.94
CA GLY A 183 -25.95 5.66 -10.47
C GLY A 183 -26.04 5.95 -8.98
N GLY A 184 -24.94 5.82 -8.25
CA GLY A 184 -24.82 6.29 -6.87
C GLY A 184 -24.84 7.82 -6.80
N LYS A 185 -25.16 8.37 -5.61
CA LYS A 185 -25.12 9.81 -5.38
C LYS A 185 -23.69 10.34 -5.36
N ASP A 186 -23.44 11.38 -6.15
CA ASP A 186 -22.20 12.15 -6.03
C ASP A 186 -22.14 12.83 -4.67
N THR A 187 -21.00 12.72 -4.01
CA THR A 187 -20.78 13.27 -2.69
C THR A 187 -19.74 14.39 -2.77
N LYS A 188 -20.11 15.54 -2.23
CA LYS A 188 -19.20 16.69 -2.09
C LYS A 188 -18.81 16.83 -0.64
N ILE A 189 -17.55 16.56 -0.32
CA ILE A 189 -17.00 16.62 1.03
C ILE A 189 -16.13 17.88 1.12
N LYS A 190 -16.43 18.73 2.09
CA LYS A 190 -15.61 19.92 2.37
C LYS A 190 -14.60 19.57 3.47
N ALA A 191 -13.39 20.09 3.35
CA ALA A 191 -12.34 19.94 4.33
C ALA A 191 -11.56 21.24 4.51
N SER A 192 -11.12 21.50 5.72
CA SER A 192 -10.30 22.64 6.10
C SER A 192 -8.95 22.16 6.59
N TYR A 193 -7.87 22.66 5.97
CA TYR A 193 -6.52 22.32 6.39
C TYR A 193 -6.22 22.74 7.83
N ASP A 194 -6.62 23.96 8.20
CA ASP A 194 -6.35 24.49 9.53
C ASP A 194 -7.14 23.73 10.62
N ASP A 195 -8.37 23.28 10.31
CA ASP A 195 -9.14 22.48 11.25
C ASP A 195 -8.51 21.10 11.48
N ILE A 196 -7.95 20.49 10.44
CA ILE A 196 -7.25 19.21 10.56
C ILE A 196 -5.98 19.35 11.40
N ILE A 197 -5.20 20.42 11.19
CA ILE A 197 -3.87 20.60 11.81
C ILE A 197 -3.95 21.27 13.18
N MET A 198 -4.80 22.32 13.32
CA MET A 198 -4.84 23.15 14.52
C MET A 198 -5.85 22.68 15.56
N ARG A 199 -6.96 22.08 15.10
CA ARG A 199 -8.07 21.65 15.98
C ARG A 199 -8.12 20.15 16.22
N ASP A 200 -7.13 19.42 15.67
CA ASP A 200 -7.06 17.95 15.74
C ASP A 200 -8.35 17.26 15.27
N ASP A 201 -9.06 17.90 14.32
CA ASP A 201 -10.25 17.34 13.70
C ASP A 201 -9.84 16.30 12.64
N SER A 202 -9.39 15.17 13.14
CA SER A 202 -8.92 14.04 12.33
C SER A 202 -10.03 13.49 11.41
N LEU A 203 -11.32 13.77 11.71
CA LEU A 203 -12.44 13.36 10.87
C LEU A 203 -12.45 14.06 9.51
N GLN A 204 -11.91 15.27 9.41
CA GLN A 204 -11.76 15.97 8.13
C GLN A 204 -10.58 15.50 7.31
N ASN A 205 -9.61 14.79 7.91
CA ASN A 205 -8.53 14.12 7.17
C ASN A 205 -9.04 12.81 6.56
N ILE A 206 -10.00 12.93 5.68
CA ILE A 206 -10.71 11.81 5.08
C ILE A 206 -9.79 10.87 4.32
N GLN A 207 -10.10 9.58 4.38
CA GLN A 207 -9.49 8.58 3.53
C GLN A 207 -10.06 8.69 2.12
N LEU A 208 -9.18 8.85 1.13
CA LEU A 208 -9.54 8.97 -0.27
C LEU A 208 -9.89 7.61 -0.88
N LYS A 209 -10.77 7.65 -1.85
CA LYS A 209 -11.15 6.49 -2.67
C LYS A 209 -10.67 6.68 -4.11
N PRO A 210 -10.54 5.59 -4.89
CA PRO A 210 -10.28 5.69 -6.32
C PRO A 210 -11.31 6.58 -7.01
N GLY A 211 -10.85 7.42 -7.93
CA GLY A 211 -11.71 8.34 -8.66
C GLY A 211 -12.04 9.65 -7.92
N ASP A 212 -11.64 9.82 -6.67
CA ASP A 212 -11.84 11.06 -5.94
C ASP A 212 -11.11 12.21 -6.66
N THR A 213 -11.81 13.35 -6.78
CA THR A 213 -11.26 14.59 -7.34
C THR A 213 -11.16 15.64 -6.24
N ILE A 214 -9.94 16.04 -5.92
CA ILE A 214 -9.65 17.08 -4.93
C ILE A 214 -9.52 18.41 -5.65
N VAL A 215 -10.29 19.38 -5.23
CA VAL A 215 -10.25 20.75 -5.77
C VAL A 215 -9.84 21.70 -4.66
N VAL A 216 -8.74 22.42 -4.90
CA VAL A 216 -8.25 23.47 -4.01
C VAL A 216 -8.54 24.82 -4.70
N PRO A 217 -9.55 25.61 -4.25
CA PRO A 217 -9.87 26.87 -4.87
C PRO A 217 -8.81 27.94 -4.53
N SER A 218 -8.78 29.01 -5.31
CA SER A 218 -8.02 30.22 -4.96
C SER A 218 -8.78 31.08 -3.95
N GLU A 219 -8.05 31.87 -3.14
CA GLU A 219 -8.67 32.81 -2.20
C GLU A 219 -9.58 33.84 -2.92
N THR A 220 -9.17 34.29 -4.09
CA THR A 220 -9.98 35.20 -4.93
C THR A 220 -11.31 34.60 -5.38
N MET A 221 -11.36 33.29 -5.66
CA MET A 221 -12.56 32.60 -6.09
C MET A 221 -13.60 32.47 -4.97
N VAL A 222 -13.13 32.43 -3.72
CA VAL A 222 -13.95 32.33 -2.51
C VAL A 222 -14.59 33.68 -2.17
N LEU A 223 -13.94 34.78 -2.48
CA LEU A 223 -14.42 36.15 -2.19
C LEU A 223 -15.55 36.64 -3.12
N ILE A 224 -15.77 35.95 -4.25
CA ILE A 224 -16.76 36.36 -5.28
C ILE A 224 -18.15 35.74 -5.02
N LYS A 225 -18.39 35.12 -3.88
CA LYS A 225 -19.65 34.40 -3.58
C LYS A 225 -20.66 35.27 -2.86
#